data_a32015f5c9aa704d59904828dfe9140e
#
_entry.id   a32015f5c9aa704d59904828dfe9140e
#
_cell.length_a   1.000
_cell.length_b   1.000
_cell.length_c   1.000
_cell.angle_alpha   90.00
_cell.angle_beta   90.00
_cell.angle_gamma   90.00
#
_symmetry.space_group_name_H-M   'P 1'
#
loop_
_entity.id
_entity.type
_entity.pdbx_description
1 polymer ?
#
loop_
_entity_poly.entity_id
_entity_poly.type
_entity_poly.pdbx_seq_one_letter_code
_entity_poly.pdbx_strand_id
1 'polypeptide(L)'
;MALAALVSMDHIPGTDISLTVPYAAEGPGPMFDTLGEVDGTPVVAIEGAESDDTAGELRMTTVSVRSGMTLAQALSRWLTTDDTLVPIEQVFPPDLSPEEVEQVNKQAFTSSEAAATVAAMNHLGRPVEIVVAEVMPERTE
;
A
#
# COMPACT_ATOMS: atom_id res chain seq x y z
N MET A 1 16.32 -35.04 3.27
CA MET A 1 14.91 -34.97 2.96
C MET A 1 14.11 -34.23 4.04
N ALA A 2 14.23 -34.57 5.35
CA ALA A 2 13.49 -33.91 6.43
C ALA A 2 13.76 -32.39 6.54
N LEU A 3 15.01 -31.95 6.40
CA LEU A 3 15.37 -30.53 6.46
C LEU A 3 14.73 -29.71 5.32
N ALA A 4 14.70 -30.26 4.11
CA ALA A 4 14.09 -29.59 2.96
C ALA A 4 12.58 -29.44 3.12
N ALA A 5 11.90 -30.40 3.75
CA ALA A 5 10.50 -30.31 4.08
C ALA A 5 10.27 -29.21 5.13
N LEU A 6 11.07 -29.16 6.19
CA LEU A 6 10.93 -28.18 7.27
C LEU A 6 11.08 -26.73 6.77
N VAL A 7 12.01 -26.48 5.86
CA VAL A 7 12.29 -25.14 5.28
C VAL A 7 11.15 -24.65 4.37
N SER A 8 10.35 -25.58 3.84
CA SER A 8 9.23 -25.29 2.95
C SER A 8 7.87 -25.23 3.64
N MET A 9 7.82 -25.54 4.94
CA MET A 9 6.57 -25.55 5.72
C MET A 9 6.37 -24.18 6.39
N ASP A 10 5.14 -23.75 6.47
CA ASP A 10 4.70 -22.52 7.15
C ASP A 10 4.43 -22.75 8.65
N HIS A 11 4.15 -23.99 9.04
CA HIS A 11 3.92 -24.39 10.43
C HIS A 11 4.32 -25.86 10.66
N ILE A 12 4.52 -26.24 11.91
CA ILE A 12 4.77 -27.64 12.28
C ILE A 12 3.44 -28.39 12.36
N PRO A 13 3.22 -29.48 11.58
CA PRO A 13 1.98 -30.21 11.58
C PRO A 13 1.56 -30.68 12.98
N GLY A 14 0.32 -30.38 13.37
CA GLY A 14 -0.24 -30.73 14.67
C GLY A 14 0.13 -29.80 15.81
N THR A 15 0.74 -28.65 15.52
CA THR A 15 1.09 -27.61 16.50
C THR A 15 0.74 -26.22 15.95
N ASP A 16 0.64 -25.22 16.83
CA ASP A 16 0.44 -23.81 16.43
C ASP A 16 1.78 -23.07 16.23
N ILE A 17 2.89 -23.82 16.06
CA ILE A 17 4.22 -23.23 15.88
C ILE A 17 4.39 -22.82 14.41
N SER A 18 4.46 -21.52 14.17
CA SER A 18 4.76 -20.95 12.85
C SER A 18 6.25 -21.11 12.52
N LEU A 19 6.51 -21.48 11.28
CA LEU A 19 7.87 -21.57 10.69
C LEU A 19 8.11 -20.45 9.66
N THR A 20 7.28 -19.42 9.67
CA THR A 20 7.47 -18.24 8.81
C THR A 20 8.63 -17.38 9.32
N VAL A 21 9.31 -16.71 8.39
CA VAL A 21 10.39 -15.79 8.75
C VAL A 21 9.83 -14.45 9.21
N PRO A 22 10.50 -13.74 10.17
CA PRO A 22 10.06 -12.42 10.64
C PRO A 22 10.51 -11.31 9.68
N TYR A 23 10.31 -11.55 8.37
CA TYR A 23 10.64 -10.62 7.31
C TYR A 23 9.48 -10.48 6.34
N ALA A 24 9.32 -9.27 5.78
CA ALA A 24 8.50 -9.01 4.63
C ALA A 24 9.38 -8.83 3.39
N ALA A 25 8.89 -9.23 2.22
CA ALA A 25 9.52 -8.93 0.95
C ALA A 25 8.82 -7.73 0.33
N GLU A 26 9.58 -6.67 0.08
CA GLU A 26 9.14 -5.48 -0.64
C GLU A 26 9.71 -5.53 -2.06
N GLY A 27 8.85 -5.37 -3.03
CA GLY A 27 9.21 -5.40 -4.44
C GLY A 27 8.35 -4.46 -5.29
N PRO A 28 8.63 -4.38 -6.58
CA PRO A 28 7.82 -3.56 -7.48
C PRO A 28 6.37 -4.04 -7.49
N GLY A 29 5.46 -3.11 -7.27
CA GLY A 29 4.03 -3.30 -7.42
C GLY A 29 3.54 -2.93 -8.83
N PRO A 30 2.23 -3.06 -9.11
CA PRO A 30 1.64 -2.60 -10.35
C PRO A 30 1.78 -1.08 -10.49
N MET A 31 1.88 -0.63 -11.75
CA MET A 31 1.85 0.79 -12.10
C MET A 31 0.47 1.13 -12.65
N PHE A 32 -0.05 2.30 -12.26
CA PHE A 32 -1.32 2.81 -12.73
C PHE A 32 -1.11 4.15 -13.44
N ASP A 33 -1.74 4.32 -14.60
CA ASP A 33 -1.81 5.63 -15.25
C ASP A 33 -2.89 6.47 -14.57
N THR A 34 -2.47 7.54 -13.89
CA THR A 34 -3.40 8.43 -13.17
C THR A 34 -4.18 9.36 -14.09
N LEU A 35 -3.79 9.49 -15.35
CA LEU A 35 -4.54 10.21 -16.37
C LEU A 35 -5.48 9.30 -17.17
N GLY A 36 -5.42 8.00 -16.92
CA GLY A 36 -6.20 6.98 -17.61
C GLY A 36 -7.37 6.44 -16.78
N GLU A 37 -7.69 5.19 -17.06
CA GLU A 37 -8.77 4.45 -16.40
C GLU A 37 -8.23 3.19 -15.73
N VAL A 38 -8.83 2.82 -14.60
CA VAL A 38 -8.64 1.54 -13.94
C VAL A 38 -9.98 0.81 -13.92
N ASP A 39 -10.03 -0.38 -14.50
CA ASP A 39 -11.24 -1.19 -14.66
C ASP A 39 -12.43 -0.43 -15.29
N GLY A 40 -12.15 0.45 -16.26
CA GLY A 40 -13.15 1.25 -16.95
C GLY A 40 -13.66 2.46 -16.16
N THR A 41 -12.99 2.79 -15.05
CA THR A 41 -13.31 3.98 -14.24
C THR A 41 -12.14 4.96 -14.33
N PRO A 42 -12.39 6.24 -14.72
CA PRO A 42 -11.35 7.27 -14.71
C PRO A 42 -10.75 7.43 -13.32
N VAL A 43 -9.41 7.48 -13.25
CA VAL A 43 -8.71 7.71 -11.96
C VAL A 43 -8.96 9.12 -11.44
N VAL A 44 -9.02 10.11 -12.36
CA VAL A 44 -9.38 11.48 -12.06
C VAL A 44 -10.64 11.83 -12.85
N ALA A 45 -11.74 12.10 -12.17
CA ALA A 45 -12.97 12.60 -12.78
C ALA A 45 -13.05 14.12 -12.62
N ILE A 46 -13.25 14.82 -13.74
CA ILE A 46 -13.41 16.28 -13.76
C ILE A 46 -14.85 16.59 -14.16
N GLU A 47 -15.57 17.27 -13.27
CA GLU A 47 -16.93 17.72 -13.52
C GLU A 47 -17.00 19.26 -13.60
N GLY A 48 -17.77 19.77 -14.55
CA GLY A 48 -18.01 21.20 -14.68
C GLY A 48 -16.88 22.03 -15.29
N ALA A 49 -15.88 21.37 -15.89
CA ALA A 49 -14.82 22.01 -16.68
C ALA A 49 -14.44 21.11 -17.87
N GLU A 50 -13.96 21.71 -18.94
CA GLU A 50 -13.33 20.99 -20.04
C GLU A 50 -11.92 20.57 -19.60
N SER A 51 -11.52 19.32 -19.92
CA SER A 51 -10.17 18.85 -19.73
C SER A 51 -9.40 18.96 -21.03
N ASP A 52 -8.13 19.34 -20.93
CA ASP A 52 -7.23 19.35 -22.08
C ASP A 52 -6.83 17.91 -22.46
N ASP A 53 -6.77 17.62 -23.75
CA ASP A 53 -6.19 16.38 -24.24
C ASP A 53 -4.68 16.44 -24.05
N THR A 54 -4.18 15.69 -23.08
CA THR A 54 -2.73 15.59 -22.82
C THR A 54 -2.14 14.37 -23.50
N ALA A 55 -1.10 14.59 -24.29
CA ALA A 55 -0.30 13.51 -24.85
C ALA A 55 0.76 13.08 -23.81
N GLY A 56 0.59 11.92 -23.21
CA GLY A 56 1.52 11.37 -22.24
C GLY A 56 0.82 10.57 -21.16
N GLU A 57 1.63 10.00 -20.27
CA GLU A 57 1.15 9.18 -19.15
C GLU A 57 1.75 9.70 -17.85
N LEU A 58 0.96 9.75 -16.78
CA LEU A 58 1.43 10.04 -15.44
C LEU A 58 1.28 8.78 -14.60
N ARG A 59 2.35 8.01 -14.46
CA ARG A 59 2.32 6.71 -13.81
C ARG A 59 2.57 6.82 -12.31
N MET A 60 1.61 6.37 -11.53
CA MET A 60 1.77 6.10 -10.11
C MET A 60 2.41 4.73 -9.92
N THR A 61 3.54 4.68 -9.21
CA THR A 61 4.21 3.43 -8.83
C THR A 61 3.74 2.98 -7.46
N THR A 62 3.60 1.66 -7.31
CA THR A 62 3.26 1.06 -6.01
C THR A 62 4.33 0.08 -5.57
N VAL A 63 4.35 -0.25 -4.28
CA VAL A 63 5.21 -1.27 -3.68
C VAL A 63 4.36 -2.46 -3.30
N SER A 64 4.79 -3.64 -3.70
CA SER A 64 4.18 -4.90 -3.30
C SER A 64 4.85 -5.39 -2.02
N VAL A 65 4.08 -5.64 -0.97
CA VAL A 65 4.57 -6.17 0.30
C VAL A 65 4.01 -7.57 0.52
N ARG A 66 4.88 -8.51 0.87
CA ARG A 66 4.52 -9.92 1.15
C ARG A 66 5.11 -10.34 2.49
N SER A 67 4.27 -10.78 3.39
CA SER A 67 4.64 -11.31 4.72
C SER A 67 4.20 -12.77 4.87
N GLY A 68 4.52 -13.39 5.99
CA GLY A 68 4.12 -14.78 6.26
C GLY A 68 4.83 -15.80 5.38
N MET A 69 6.05 -15.51 4.91
CA MET A 69 6.81 -16.37 4.01
C MET A 69 7.56 -17.45 4.79
N THR A 70 7.68 -18.63 4.19
CA THR A 70 8.61 -19.65 4.65
C THR A 70 10.04 -19.22 4.34
N LEU A 71 11.03 -19.85 5.02
CA LEU A 71 12.44 -19.58 4.75
C LEU A 71 12.81 -19.84 3.27
N ALA A 72 12.27 -20.90 2.68
CA ALA A 72 12.51 -21.21 1.26
C ALA A 72 11.97 -20.12 0.33
N GLN A 73 10.77 -19.59 0.62
CA GLN A 73 10.17 -18.51 -0.15
C GLN A 73 10.96 -17.21 -0.01
N ALA A 74 11.37 -16.85 1.20
CA ALA A 74 12.18 -15.67 1.46
C ALA A 74 13.52 -15.72 0.72
N LEU A 75 14.25 -16.84 0.81
CA LEU A 75 15.51 -17.04 0.09
C LEU A 75 15.34 -17.05 -1.43
N SER A 76 14.29 -17.71 -1.92
CA SER A 76 13.99 -17.71 -3.36
C SER A 76 13.75 -16.29 -3.88
N ARG A 77 12.95 -15.50 -3.18
CA ARG A 77 12.68 -14.11 -3.58
C ARG A 77 13.95 -13.26 -3.56
N TRP A 78 14.71 -13.33 -2.48
CA TRP A 78 15.96 -12.58 -2.36
C TRP A 78 17.00 -12.91 -3.45
N LEU A 79 17.02 -14.16 -3.93
CA LEU A 79 18.00 -14.61 -4.93
C LEU A 79 17.52 -14.47 -6.37
N THR A 80 16.19 -14.46 -6.61
CA THR A 80 15.64 -14.59 -7.98
C THR A 80 14.74 -13.43 -8.40
N THR A 81 14.42 -12.51 -7.48
CA THR A 81 13.61 -11.32 -7.78
C THR A 81 14.34 -10.05 -7.31
N ASP A 82 13.81 -8.89 -7.69
CA ASP A 82 14.30 -7.58 -7.22
C ASP A 82 13.69 -7.19 -5.86
N ASP A 83 13.15 -8.16 -5.12
CA ASP A 83 12.55 -7.93 -3.81
C ASP A 83 13.63 -7.67 -2.76
N THR A 84 13.39 -6.73 -1.87
CA THR A 84 14.20 -6.45 -0.68
C THR A 84 13.53 -7.09 0.53
N LEU A 85 14.30 -7.81 1.35
CA LEU A 85 13.81 -8.34 2.61
C LEU A 85 14.00 -7.31 3.71
N VAL A 86 12.91 -6.92 4.35
CA VAL A 86 12.89 -5.99 5.48
C VAL A 86 12.31 -6.66 6.72
N PRO A 87 12.74 -6.31 7.93
CA PRO A 87 12.11 -6.79 9.16
C PRO A 87 10.61 -6.46 9.16
N ILE A 88 9.77 -7.44 9.54
CA ILE A 88 8.32 -7.29 9.49
C ILE A 88 7.82 -6.11 10.34
N GLU A 89 8.51 -5.78 11.42
CA GLU A 89 8.21 -4.68 12.34
C GLU A 89 8.35 -3.29 11.68
N GLN A 90 9.12 -3.19 10.60
CA GLN A 90 9.26 -1.93 9.85
C GLN A 90 8.05 -1.66 8.95
N VAL A 91 7.36 -2.71 8.53
CA VAL A 91 6.19 -2.63 7.64
C VAL A 91 4.89 -2.67 8.45
N PHE A 92 4.87 -3.53 9.46
CA PHE A 92 3.73 -3.71 10.36
C PHE A 92 4.17 -3.39 11.79
N PRO A 93 3.91 -2.17 12.27
CA PRO A 93 4.24 -1.79 13.64
C PRO A 93 3.61 -2.77 14.64
N PRO A 94 4.37 -3.27 15.63
CA PRO A 94 3.92 -4.32 16.54
C PRO A 94 2.76 -3.85 17.45
N ASP A 95 2.59 -2.54 17.60
CA ASP A 95 1.57 -1.92 18.44
C ASP A 95 0.21 -1.74 17.74
N LEU A 96 0.13 -2.06 16.45
CA LEU A 96 -1.08 -1.91 15.65
C LEU A 96 -1.56 -3.27 15.12
N SER A 97 -2.85 -3.51 15.20
CA SER A 97 -3.48 -4.64 14.51
C SER A 97 -3.48 -4.42 12.97
N PRO A 98 -3.59 -5.48 12.16
CA PRO A 98 -3.71 -5.35 10.71
C PRO A 98 -4.85 -4.41 10.27
N GLU A 99 -5.96 -4.44 11.00
CA GLU A 99 -7.14 -3.59 10.75
C GLU A 99 -6.85 -2.12 11.05
N GLU A 100 -6.09 -1.84 12.11
CA GLU A 100 -5.66 -0.47 12.45
C GLU A 100 -4.67 0.07 11.42
N VAL A 101 -3.73 -0.75 10.94
CA VAL A 101 -2.81 -0.38 9.85
C VAL A 101 -3.58 -0.04 8.57
N GLU A 102 -4.58 -0.85 8.21
CA GLU A 102 -5.43 -0.59 7.05
C GLU A 102 -6.21 0.73 7.20
N GLN A 103 -6.77 1.00 8.39
CA GLN A 103 -7.47 2.26 8.67
C GLN A 103 -6.55 3.48 8.56
N VAL A 104 -5.35 3.40 9.14
CA VAL A 104 -4.35 4.49 9.06
C VAL A 104 -3.96 4.74 7.61
N ASN A 105 -3.68 3.69 6.84
CA ASN A 105 -3.35 3.81 5.42
C ASN A 105 -4.49 4.43 4.62
N LYS A 106 -5.73 4.00 4.86
CA LYS A 106 -6.91 4.56 4.20
C LYS A 106 -7.12 6.05 4.53
N GLN A 107 -6.94 6.43 5.79
CA GLN A 107 -7.02 7.84 6.21
C GLN A 107 -5.91 8.68 5.55
N ALA A 108 -4.66 8.18 5.53
CA ALA A 108 -3.54 8.85 4.89
C ALA A 108 -3.79 9.04 3.38
N PHE A 109 -4.35 8.03 2.71
CA PHE A 109 -4.71 8.10 1.31
C PHE A 109 -5.79 9.15 1.06
N THR A 110 -6.90 9.11 1.79
CA THR A 110 -8.00 10.10 1.67
C THR A 110 -7.52 11.53 1.94
N SER A 111 -6.66 11.70 2.96
CA SER A 111 -6.05 13.01 3.25
C SER A 111 -5.18 13.51 2.08
N SER A 112 -4.42 12.61 1.46
CA SER A 112 -3.58 12.93 0.29
C SER A 112 -4.40 13.31 -0.93
N GLU A 113 -5.52 12.61 -1.19
CA GLU A 113 -6.46 12.96 -2.26
C GLU A 113 -7.08 14.35 -2.06
N ALA A 114 -7.54 14.63 -0.83
CA ALA A 114 -8.09 15.93 -0.49
C ALA A 114 -7.05 17.05 -0.67
N ALA A 115 -5.82 16.83 -0.21
CA ALA A 115 -4.72 17.79 -0.38
C ALA A 115 -4.36 18.03 -1.86
N ALA A 116 -4.34 16.98 -2.67
CA ALA A 116 -4.10 17.08 -4.11
C ALA A 116 -5.21 17.87 -4.81
N THR A 117 -6.47 17.61 -4.46
CA THR A 117 -7.62 18.35 -4.99
C THR A 117 -7.54 19.84 -4.64
N VAL A 118 -7.23 20.17 -3.39
CA VAL A 118 -7.06 21.57 -2.95
C VAL A 118 -5.91 22.23 -3.70
N ALA A 119 -4.79 21.54 -3.87
CA ALA A 119 -3.63 22.07 -4.61
C ALA A 119 -3.97 22.35 -6.08
N ALA A 120 -4.67 21.43 -6.75
CA ALA A 120 -5.12 21.59 -8.13
C ALA A 120 -6.09 22.76 -8.29
N MET A 121 -7.09 22.87 -7.40
CA MET A 121 -8.07 23.95 -7.43
C MET A 121 -7.43 25.31 -7.18
N ASN A 122 -6.46 25.39 -6.24
CA ASN A 122 -5.72 26.62 -6.01
C ASN A 122 -4.89 27.02 -7.23
N HIS A 123 -4.26 26.06 -7.91
CA HIS A 123 -3.51 26.32 -9.14
C HIS A 123 -4.42 26.87 -10.26
N LEU A 124 -5.64 26.38 -10.36
CA LEU A 124 -6.64 26.85 -11.29
C LEU A 124 -7.30 28.21 -10.90
N GLY A 125 -6.90 28.80 -9.79
CA GLY A 125 -7.49 30.04 -9.27
C GLY A 125 -8.94 29.85 -8.77
N ARG A 126 -9.35 28.64 -8.44
CA ARG A 126 -10.66 28.27 -7.88
C ARG A 126 -10.47 27.78 -6.45
N PRO A 127 -10.37 28.68 -5.45
CA PRO A 127 -10.14 28.26 -4.07
C PRO A 127 -11.29 27.38 -3.56
N VAL A 128 -10.92 26.31 -2.85
CA VAL A 128 -11.88 25.38 -2.23
C VAL A 128 -12.11 25.83 -0.80
N GLU A 129 -13.38 25.95 -0.42
CA GLU A 129 -13.75 26.17 0.97
C GLU A 129 -13.63 24.83 1.73
N ILE A 130 -12.77 24.79 2.73
CA ILE A 130 -12.60 23.60 3.57
C ILE A 130 -13.64 23.67 4.68
N VAL A 131 -14.63 22.79 4.61
CA VAL A 131 -15.61 22.61 5.69
C VAL A 131 -15.18 21.43 6.55
N VAL A 132 -14.97 21.67 7.85
CA VAL A 132 -14.73 20.60 8.81
C VAL A 132 -16.04 19.87 9.06
N ALA A 133 -16.20 18.68 8.50
CA ALA A 133 -17.42 17.88 8.64
C ALA A 133 -17.46 17.10 9.95
N GLU A 134 -16.31 16.67 10.47
CA GLU A 134 -16.23 15.88 11.71
C GLU A 134 -14.87 16.11 12.40
N VAL A 135 -14.90 16.23 13.71
CA VAL A 135 -13.70 16.25 14.56
C VAL A 135 -13.61 14.90 15.24
N MET A 136 -12.58 14.11 14.91
CA MET A 136 -12.32 12.87 15.64
C MET A 136 -11.91 13.20 17.09
N PRO A 137 -12.46 12.50 18.09
CA PRO A 137 -12.03 12.68 19.47
C PRO A 137 -10.55 12.28 19.61
N GLU A 138 -9.79 13.13 20.30
CA GLU A 138 -8.41 12.81 20.69
C GLU A 138 -8.38 11.47 21.44
N ARG A 139 -7.48 10.59 21.03
CA ARG A 139 -7.17 9.38 21.79
C ARG A 139 -6.54 9.82 23.12
N THR A 140 -7.29 9.77 24.20
CA THR A 140 -6.72 9.87 25.55
C THR A 140 -5.88 8.61 25.78
N GLU A 141 -4.57 8.80 26.00
CA GLU A 141 -3.64 7.78 26.48
C GLU A 141 -4.07 7.22 27.85
#